data_a6d65d49ca23a90732422fcc23e116c3
#
_entry.id   a6d65d49ca23a90732422fcc23e116c3
#
_cell.length_a   1.000
_cell.length_b   1.000
_cell.length_c   1.000
_cell.angle_alpha   90.00
_cell.angle_beta   90.00
_cell.angle_gamma   90.00
#
_symmetry.space_group_name_H-M   'P 1'
#
loop_
_entity.id
_entity.type
_entity.pdbx_description
1 polymer ?
#
loop_
_entity_poly.entity_id
_entity_poly.type
_entity_poly.pdbx_seq_one_letter_code
_entity_poly.pdbx_strand_id
1 'polypeptide(L)'
;FDPDNKYSVPYLWGTVGILYNKKMVDEPIDSWGVLWDEKYKDSILMQDSVRDAFGVALKYLGYSLNSTDLDELQAAKNLLIEQKPLVQAYVIDQVRDKMIGNEAALGVIYSGEALYCQQENPNLDYVIPKEGSNLWIDSWVIPKNAENKEHAEEFINFLCRPDIAKMNFEYITYSIPNSAGQALIEDDYMRNSTIAFPDIDQLKNCETFNFLGDENEALYNELWREVKSK
;
A
#
# COMPACT_ATOMS: atom_id res chain seq x y z
N PHE A 1 5.39 -1.05 -16.92
CA PHE A 1 6.75 -1.63 -16.79
C PHE A 1 7.00 -2.79 -17.78
N ASP A 2 6.05 -3.65 -18.03
CA ASP A 2 6.16 -4.79 -18.99
C ASP A 2 4.83 -4.92 -19.78
N PRO A 3 4.54 -4.02 -20.73
CA PRO A 3 3.23 -3.89 -21.33
C PRO A 3 2.80 -5.12 -22.14
N ASP A 4 3.75 -5.94 -22.58
CA ASP A 4 3.48 -7.15 -23.38
C ASP A 4 3.59 -8.44 -22.53
N ASN A 5 3.78 -8.33 -21.22
CA ASN A 5 4.03 -9.45 -20.29
C ASN A 5 5.16 -10.38 -20.80
N LYS A 6 6.21 -9.79 -21.34
CA LYS A 6 7.32 -10.52 -21.98
C LYS A 6 8.27 -11.13 -20.95
N TYR A 7 8.43 -10.48 -19.82
CA TYR A 7 9.42 -10.81 -18.79
C TYR A 7 8.81 -11.15 -17.44
N SER A 8 7.54 -10.80 -17.24
CA SER A 8 6.85 -10.93 -15.97
C SER A 8 5.39 -11.33 -16.16
N VAL A 9 4.84 -12.00 -15.14
CA VAL A 9 3.41 -12.30 -15.07
C VAL A 9 2.86 -11.68 -13.79
N PRO A 10 1.94 -10.69 -13.85
CA PRO A 10 1.34 -10.10 -12.67
C PRO A 10 0.66 -11.18 -11.81
N TYR A 11 0.88 -11.09 -10.50
CA TYR A 11 0.39 -12.07 -9.52
C TYR A 11 -0.61 -11.45 -8.55
N LEU A 12 -0.18 -10.43 -7.82
CA LEU A 12 -0.99 -9.67 -6.90
C LEU A 12 -0.76 -8.18 -7.13
N TRP A 13 -1.71 -7.36 -6.69
CA TRP A 13 -1.56 -5.91 -6.72
C TRP A 13 -2.33 -5.28 -5.56
N GLY A 14 -2.08 -4.02 -5.31
CA GLY A 14 -2.80 -3.28 -4.30
C GLY A 14 -2.34 -1.83 -4.19
N THR A 15 -2.89 -1.16 -3.21
CA THR A 15 -2.57 0.23 -2.90
C THR A 15 -2.09 0.36 -1.45
N VAL A 16 -1.43 1.47 -1.15
CA VAL A 16 -1.25 1.94 0.22
C VAL A 16 -2.35 2.95 0.52
N GLY A 17 -2.91 2.93 1.70
CA GLY A 17 -3.95 3.87 2.10
C GLY A 17 -4.07 4.02 3.60
N ILE A 18 -5.15 4.63 4.03
CA ILE A 18 -5.45 4.85 5.45
C ILE A 18 -6.51 3.87 5.89
N LEU A 19 -6.18 2.99 6.82
CA LEU A 19 -7.12 2.22 7.61
C LEU A 19 -7.52 3.05 8.83
N TYR A 20 -8.81 3.25 9.05
CA TYR A 20 -9.30 4.06 10.15
C TYR A 20 -10.40 3.35 10.96
N ASN A 21 -10.46 3.66 12.24
CA ASN A 21 -11.46 3.09 13.14
C ASN A 21 -12.66 4.02 13.26
N LYS A 22 -13.81 3.61 12.71
CA LYS A 22 -15.08 4.36 12.71
C LYS A 22 -15.65 4.69 14.10
N LYS A 23 -15.13 4.08 15.16
CA LYS A 23 -15.47 4.43 16.55
C LYS A 23 -14.60 5.53 17.12
N MET A 24 -13.45 5.81 16.51
CA MET A 24 -12.49 6.80 16.96
C MET A 24 -12.40 8.01 16.00
N VAL A 25 -12.91 7.81 14.78
CA VAL A 25 -12.95 8.81 13.70
C VAL A 25 -14.42 9.02 13.33
N ASP A 26 -14.91 10.22 13.55
CA ASP A 26 -16.33 10.62 13.37
C ASP A 26 -16.55 11.48 12.09
N GLU A 27 -15.50 11.71 11.31
CA GLU A 27 -15.52 12.47 10.06
C GLU A 27 -15.08 11.61 8.86
N PRO A 28 -15.54 11.92 7.65
CA PRO A 28 -15.06 11.25 6.44
C PRO A 28 -13.57 11.50 6.22
N ILE A 29 -12.80 10.44 5.97
CA ILE A 29 -11.40 10.52 5.60
C ILE A 29 -11.29 10.43 4.08
N ASP A 30 -10.65 11.43 3.45
CA ASP A 30 -10.42 11.45 2.00
C ASP A 30 -9.02 11.97 1.61
N SER A 31 -8.18 12.32 2.58
CA SER A 31 -6.89 12.99 2.37
C SER A 31 -5.82 12.46 3.31
N TRP A 32 -4.59 12.40 2.83
CA TRP A 32 -3.41 12.16 3.69
C TRP A 32 -3.27 13.18 4.81
N GLY A 33 -3.84 14.39 4.65
CA GLY A 33 -3.76 15.47 5.64
C GLY A 33 -4.24 15.09 7.03
N VAL A 34 -5.14 14.11 7.17
CA VAL A 34 -5.60 13.63 8.47
C VAL A 34 -4.46 13.09 9.36
N LEU A 35 -3.36 12.64 8.75
CA LEU A 35 -2.20 12.14 9.48
C LEU A 35 -1.37 13.27 10.15
N TRP A 36 -1.74 14.53 9.93
CA TRP A 36 -1.18 15.73 10.58
C TRP A 36 -2.16 16.43 11.50
N ASP A 37 -3.34 15.85 11.72
CA ASP A 37 -4.34 16.42 12.64
C ASP A 37 -3.99 16.06 14.10
N GLU A 38 -3.78 17.10 14.91
CA GLU A 38 -3.49 16.95 16.36
C GLU A 38 -4.58 16.19 17.14
N LYS A 39 -5.81 16.14 16.60
CA LYS A 39 -6.91 15.36 17.17
C LYS A 39 -6.55 13.87 17.32
N TYR A 40 -5.70 13.36 16.45
CA TYR A 40 -5.30 11.94 16.43
C TYR A 40 -3.89 11.70 17.00
N LYS A 41 -3.36 12.69 17.75
CA LYS A 41 -2.05 12.56 18.42
C LYS A 41 -1.99 11.27 19.25
N ASP A 42 -0.84 10.57 19.18
CA ASP A 42 -0.58 9.28 19.83
C ASP A 42 -1.56 8.16 19.42
N SER A 43 -2.23 8.32 18.25
CA SER A 43 -3.19 7.35 17.71
C SER A 43 -3.02 7.14 16.19
N ILE A 44 -1.84 7.45 15.65
CA ILE A 44 -1.47 7.30 14.26
C ILE A 44 -0.36 6.26 14.14
N LEU A 45 -0.56 5.26 13.29
CA LEU A 45 0.46 4.26 12.93
C LEU A 45 0.99 4.58 11.53
N MET A 46 2.29 4.89 11.45
CA MET A 46 2.97 5.14 10.17
C MET A 46 3.79 3.95 9.72
N GLN A 47 3.98 3.82 8.41
CA GLN A 47 4.87 2.81 7.83
C GLN A 47 6.34 3.08 8.19
N ASP A 48 7.04 2.06 8.70
CA ASP A 48 8.50 2.08 8.85
C ASP A 48 9.19 1.65 7.55
N SER A 49 8.76 2.26 6.46
CA SER A 49 9.27 2.09 5.10
C SER A 49 9.62 3.46 4.54
N VAL A 50 10.86 3.61 4.07
CA VAL A 50 11.37 4.90 3.57
C VAL A 50 10.51 5.42 2.43
N ARG A 51 10.28 4.58 1.41
CA ARG A 51 9.56 5.00 0.20
C ARG A 51 8.07 5.24 0.48
N ASP A 52 7.44 4.42 1.33
CA ASP A 52 6.02 4.63 1.67
C ASP A 52 5.83 5.86 2.54
N ALA A 53 6.66 6.08 3.56
CA ALA A 53 6.57 7.28 4.40
C ALA A 53 6.79 8.57 3.60
N PHE A 54 7.84 8.62 2.76
CA PHE A 54 8.07 9.75 1.86
C PHE A 54 6.96 9.87 0.81
N GLY A 55 6.47 8.75 0.26
CA GLY A 55 5.37 8.73 -0.69
C GLY A 55 4.11 9.40 -0.15
N VAL A 56 3.73 9.12 1.08
CA VAL A 56 2.61 9.78 1.79
C VAL A 56 2.82 11.29 1.85
N ALA A 57 3.99 11.75 2.31
CA ALA A 57 4.28 13.18 2.44
C ALA A 57 4.37 13.89 1.09
N LEU A 58 5.02 13.28 0.10
CA LEU A 58 5.12 13.81 -1.27
C LEU A 58 3.73 13.94 -1.91
N LYS A 59 2.90 12.91 -1.83
CA LYS A 59 1.53 12.96 -2.38
C LYS A 59 0.69 14.04 -1.69
N TYR A 60 0.78 14.19 -0.38
CA TYR A 60 0.08 15.23 0.34
C TYR A 60 0.52 16.64 -0.09
N LEU A 61 1.80 16.82 -0.41
CA LEU A 61 2.33 18.06 -0.96
C LEU A 61 2.02 18.27 -2.45
N GLY A 62 1.40 17.30 -3.12
CA GLY A 62 1.06 17.35 -4.55
C GLY A 62 2.21 16.98 -5.48
N TYR A 63 3.26 16.33 -4.96
CA TYR A 63 4.42 15.87 -5.73
C TYR A 63 4.28 14.41 -6.17
N SER A 64 5.14 13.99 -7.11
CA SER A 64 5.28 12.58 -7.46
C SER A 64 5.94 11.80 -6.32
N LEU A 65 5.44 10.59 -6.03
CA LEU A 65 6.12 9.69 -5.09
C LEU A 65 7.46 9.15 -5.62
N ASN A 66 7.79 9.46 -6.87
CA ASN A 66 9.07 9.18 -7.51
C ASN A 66 9.95 10.42 -7.66
N SER A 67 9.65 11.52 -6.98
CA SER A 67 10.45 12.73 -7.05
C SER A 67 11.92 12.47 -6.69
N THR A 68 12.81 13.08 -7.45
CA THR A 68 14.25 13.15 -7.17
C THR A 68 14.70 14.61 -6.98
N ASP A 69 13.76 15.55 -6.96
CA ASP A 69 14.04 16.95 -6.70
C ASP A 69 14.35 17.17 -5.22
N LEU A 70 15.50 17.78 -4.95
CA LEU A 70 15.99 17.95 -3.58
C LEU A 70 15.08 18.85 -2.73
N ASP A 71 14.49 19.89 -3.32
CA ASP A 71 13.63 20.83 -2.61
C ASP A 71 12.30 20.14 -2.21
N GLU A 72 11.74 19.32 -3.12
CA GLU A 72 10.55 18.51 -2.83
C GLU A 72 10.83 17.48 -1.73
N LEU A 73 11.98 16.80 -1.78
CA LEU A 73 12.38 15.83 -0.77
C LEU A 73 12.65 16.50 0.59
N GLN A 74 13.23 17.68 0.62
CA GLN A 74 13.41 18.44 1.85
C GLN A 74 12.05 18.89 2.44
N ALA A 75 11.11 19.31 1.58
CA ALA A 75 9.76 19.66 2.00
C ALA A 75 9.05 18.44 2.62
N ALA A 76 9.10 17.28 1.98
CA ALA A 76 8.53 16.03 2.47
C ALA A 76 9.17 15.60 3.80
N LYS A 77 10.49 15.68 3.92
CA LYS A 77 11.22 15.40 5.16
C LYS A 77 10.74 16.32 6.30
N ASN A 78 10.66 17.63 6.08
CA ASN A 78 10.23 18.57 7.08
C ASN A 78 8.80 18.28 7.54
N LEU A 79 7.91 17.97 6.62
CA LEU A 79 6.53 17.59 6.90
C LEU A 79 6.46 16.30 7.77
N LEU A 80 7.30 15.29 7.47
CA LEU A 80 7.38 14.07 8.29
C LEU A 80 7.95 14.35 9.70
N ILE A 81 8.88 15.29 9.84
CA ILE A 81 9.38 15.74 11.16
C ILE A 81 8.26 16.42 11.95
N GLU A 82 7.44 17.26 11.30
CA GLU A 82 6.27 17.88 11.94
C GLU A 82 5.23 16.85 12.38
N GLN A 83 5.03 15.78 11.62
CA GLN A 83 4.11 14.69 11.94
C GLN A 83 4.59 13.86 13.13
N LYS A 84 5.89 13.66 13.26
CA LYS A 84 6.47 12.69 14.20
C LYS A 84 5.94 12.78 15.65
N PRO A 85 5.71 13.97 16.26
CA PRO A 85 5.13 14.09 17.60
C PRO A 85 3.68 13.59 17.70
N LEU A 86 3.00 13.35 16.57
CA LEU A 86 1.63 12.86 16.50
C LEU A 86 1.60 11.33 16.36
N VAL A 87 2.68 10.74 15.88
CA VAL A 87 2.77 9.31 15.55
C VAL A 87 2.95 8.48 16.82
N GLN A 88 2.05 7.52 17.02
CA GLN A 88 2.17 6.54 18.11
C GLN A 88 3.35 5.59 17.87
N ALA A 89 3.47 5.07 16.65
CA ALA A 89 4.54 4.15 16.27
C ALA A 89 4.77 4.12 14.76
N TYR A 90 6.02 3.86 14.38
CA TYR A 90 6.39 3.44 13.04
C TYR A 90 6.44 1.91 13.02
N VAL A 91 5.61 1.29 12.18
CA VAL A 91 5.39 -0.17 12.15
C VAL A 91 5.28 -0.67 10.71
N ILE A 92 5.44 -1.96 10.51
CA ILE A 92 5.13 -2.64 9.23
C ILE A 92 3.95 -3.57 9.50
N ASP A 93 4.18 -4.84 9.77
CA ASP A 93 3.12 -5.84 9.95
C ASP A 93 2.29 -5.64 11.23
N GLN A 94 2.88 -5.01 12.27
CA GLN A 94 2.21 -4.76 13.55
C GLN A 94 1.02 -3.79 13.44
N VAL A 95 0.93 -3.01 12.34
CA VAL A 95 -0.23 -2.14 12.09
C VAL A 95 -1.53 -2.94 12.10
N ARG A 96 -1.51 -4.14 11.55
CA ARG A 96 -2.65 -5.05 11.49
C ARG A 96 -3.20 -5.36 12.87
N ASP A 97 -2.37 -5.94 13.74
CA ASP A 97 -2.79 -6.39 15.06
C ASP A 97 -3.26 -5.22 15.94
N LYS A 98 -2.55 -4.07 15.85
CA LYS A 98 -2.92 -2.84 16.57
C LYS A 98 -4.27 -2.27 16.13
N MET A 99 -4.53 -2.21 14.82
CA MET A 99 -5.81 -1.71 14.31
C MET A 99 -6.96 -2.67 14.66
N ILE A 100 -6.78 -3.98 14.52
CA ILE A 100 -7.77 -4.99 14.94
C ILE A 100 -8.07 -4.84 16.44
N GLY A 101 -7.03 -4.63 17.26
CA GLY A 101 -7.14 -4.42 18.71
C GLY A 101 -7.72 -3.07 19.14
N ASN A 102 -8.04 -2.17 18.21
CA ASN A 102 -8.49 -0.78 18.49
C ASN A 102 -7.45 0.05 19.26
N GLU A 103 -6.15 -0.16 19.03
CA GLU A 103 -5.08 0.56 19.71
C GLU A 103 -4.75 1.90 19.05
N ALA A 104 -5.23 2.15 17.82
CA ALA A 104 -5.03 3.41 17.10
C ALA A 104 -6.27 3.81 16.30
N ALA A 105 -6.40 5.10 16.03
CA ALA A 105 -7.47 5.66 15.21
C ALA A 105 -7.18 5.52 13.71
N LEU A 106 -5.91 5.71 13.31
CA LEU A 106 -5.45 5.76 11.94
C LEU A 106 -4.21 4.88 11.75
N GLY A 107 -4.15 4.16 10.64
CA GLY A 107 -2.97 3.38 10.25
C GLY A 107 -2.71 3.46 8.75
N VAL A 108 -1.47 3.75 8.37
CA VAL A 108 -1.03 3.62 6.97
C VAL A 108 -0.72 2.16 6.71
N ILE A 109 -1.38 1.57 5.72
CA ILE A 109 -1.39 0.11 5.52
C ILE A 109 -1.60 -0.25 4.05
N TYR A 110 -1.19 -1.44 3.67
CA TYR A 110 -1.48 -2.02 2.36
C TYR A 110 -2.92 -2.55 2.29
N SER A 111 -3.55 -2.42 1.11
CA SER A 111 -4.98 -2.72 0.91
C SER A 111 -5.37 -4.16 1.28
N GLY A 112 -4.54 -5.16 0.99
CA GLY A 112 -4.84 -6.55 1.36
C GLY A 112 -4.85 -6.77 2.87
N GLU A 113 -3.89 -6.18 3.59
CA GLU A 113 -3.88 -6.18 5.05
C GLU A 113 -5.10 -5.43 5.62
N ALA A 114 -5.50 -4.31 4.99
CA ALA A 114 -6.67 -3.56 5.39
C ALA A 114 -7.96 -4.38 5.24
N LEU A 115 -8.10 -5.13 4.15
CA LEU A 115 -9.24 -6.02 3.93
C LEU A 115 -9.31 -7.13 5.00
N TYR A 116 -8.16 -7.74 5.31
CA TYR A 116 -8.07 -8.71 6.41
C TYR A 116 -8.47 -8.07 7.75
N CYS A 117 -7.94 -6.89 8.07
CA CYS A 117 -8.29 -6.17 9.30
C CYS A 117 -9.79 -5.87 9.38
N GLN A 118 -10.43 -5.51 8.27
CA GLN A 118 -11.87 -5.23 8.24
C GLN A 118 -12.72 -6.48 8.47
N GLN A 119 -12.26 -7.66 8.02
CA GLN A 119 -12.92 -8.94 8.33
C GLN A 119 -12.89 -9.27 9.83
N GLU A 120 -11.75 -9.02 10.48
CA GLU A 120 -11.55 -9.26 11.91
C GLU A 120 -12.21 -8.19 12.79
N ASN A 121 -12.29 -6.93 12.30
CA ASN A 121 -12.90 -5.82 13.03
C ASN A 121 -13.76 -4.96 12.09
N PRO A 122 -15.09 -5.16 12.06
CA PRO A 122 -15.99 -4.43 11.14
C PRO A 122 -16.11 -2.93 11.43
N ASN A 123 -15.48 -2.42 12.50
CA ASN A 123 -15.40 -0.98 12.76
C ASN A 123 -14.27 -0.30 11.98
N LEU A 124 -13.41 -1.08 11.33
CA LEU A 124 -12.36 -0.54 10.48
C LEU A 124 -12.90 -0.28 9.07
N ASP A 125 -12.35 0.75 8.44
CA ASP A 125 -12.61 1.05 7.04
C ASP A 125 -11.34 1.62 6.40
N TYR A 126 -11.27 1.56 5.06
CA TYR A 126 -10.06 1.91 4.32
C TYR A 126 -10.37 2.92 3.23
N VAL A 127 -9.44 3.83 3.01
CA VAL A 127 -9.54 4.83 1.94
C VAL A 127 -8.21 4.99 1.22
N ILE A 128 -8.28 5.12 -0.10
CA ILE A 128 -7.19 5.63 -0.94
C ILE A 128 -7.36 7.15 -0.97
N PRO A 129 -6.44 7.94 -0.40
CA PRO A 129 -6.56 9.40 -0.38
C PRO A 129 -6.61 10.01 -1.78
N LYS A 130 -7.34 11.11 -1.92
CA LYS A 130 -7.58 11.82 -3.19
C LYS A 130 -6.31 12.35 -3.87
N GLU A 131 -5.27 12.58 -3.11
CA GLU A 131 -3.95 12.98 -3.64
C GLU A 131 -3.28 11.84 -4.40
N GLY A 132 -3.80 10.62 -4.26
CA GLY A 132 -3.20 9.40 -4.80
C GLY A 132 -2.24 8.72 -3.84
N SER A 133 -1.74 7.57 -4.25
CA SER A 133 -0.91 6.71 -3.41
C SER A 133 0.01 5.82 -4.24
N ASN A 134 0.78 4.98 -3.55
CA ASN A 134 1.49 3.87 -4.18
C ASN A 134 0.50 2.80 -4.66
N LEU A 135 0.53 2.52 -5.96
CA LEU A 135 -0.07 1.35 -6.60
C LEU A 135 1.06 0.37 -6.92
N TRP A 136 1.10 -0.75 -6.25
CA TRP A 136 2.15 -1.75 -6.43
C TRP A 136 1.60 -3.00 -7.14
N ILE A 137 2.49 -3.69 -7.85
CA ILE A 137 2.18 -4.91 -8.61
C ILE A 137 3.30 -5.90 -8.35
N ASP A 138 2.97 -7.01 -7.72
CA ASP A 138 3.87 -8.16 -7.62
C ASP A 138 3.77 -9.01 -8.87
N SER A 139 4.89 -9.48 -9.34
CA SER A 139 4.97 -10.26 -10.57
C SER A 139 5.93 -11.43 -10.44
N TRP A 140 5.55 -12.54 -11.04
CA TRP A 140 6.43 -13.68 -11.23
C TRP A 140 7.41 -13.42 -12.35
N VAL A 141 8.67 -13.71 -12.11
CA VAL A 141 9.75 -13.64 -13.09
C VAL A 141 10.63 -14.89 -13.01
N ILE A 142 11.21 -15.28 -14.15
CA ILE A 142 12.14 -16.41 -14.20
C ILE A 142 13.54 -15.84 -14.47
N PRO A 143 14.49 -15.99 -13.53
CA PRO A 143 15.86 -15.54 -13.72
C PRO A 143 16.52 -16.19 -14.95
N LYS A 144 17.40 -15.44 -15.64
CA LYS A 144 18.07 -15.91 -16.86
C LYS A 144 18.79 -17.25 -16.69
N ASN A 145 19.30 -17.52 -15.49
CA ASN A 145 20.09 -18.71 -15.17
C ASN A 145 19.26 -19.81 -14.46
N ALA A 146 17.92 -19.75 -14.54
CA ALA A 146 17.07 -20.78 -13.96
C ALA A 146 17.31 -22.14 -14.65
N GLU A 147 17.67 -23.15 -13.87
CA GLU A 147 17.95 -24.51 -14.39
C GLU A 147 16.68 -25.24 -14.82
N ASN A 148 15.54 -24.95 -14.17
CA ASN A 148 14.26 -25.62 -14.37
C ASN A 148 13.21 -24.65 -14.95
N LYS A 149 13.55 -23.96 -16.04
CA LYS A 149 12.70 -22.93 -16.64
C LYS A 149 11.32 -23.49 -17.03
N GLU A 150 11.25 -24.65 -17.65
CA GLU A 150 9.98 -25.27 -18.08
C GLU A 150 9.05 -25.53 -16.89
N HIS A 151 9.55 -26.07 -15.78
CA HIS A 151 8.75 -26.29 -14.56
C HIS A 151 8.32 -24.96 -13.92
N ALA A 152 9.16 -23.92 -13.99
CA ALA A 152 8.79 -22.59 -13.51
C ALA A 152 7.65 -21.99 -14.36
N GLU A 153 7.70 -22.15 -15.68
CA GLU A 153 6.62 -21.72 -16.59
C GLU A 153 5.32 -22.49 -16.31
N GLU A 154 5.40 -23.81 -16.11
CA GLU A 154 4.23 -24.63 -15.72
C GLU A 154 3.62 -24.17 -14.40
N PHE A 155 4.46 -23.87 -13.39
CA PHE A 155 4.01 -23.39 -12.08
C PHE A 155 3.34 -22.02 -12.20
N ILE A 156 3.93 -21.08 -12.92
CA ILE A 156 3.34 -19.75 -13.14
C ILE A 156 2.01 -19.89 -13.89
N ASN A 157 1.96 -20.76 -14.92
CA ASN A 157 0.71 -21.03 -15.66
C ASN A 157 -0.36 -21.65 -14.76
N PHE A 158 0.01 -22.55 -13.84
CA PHE A 158 -0.90 -23.09 -12.82
C PHE A 158 -1.49 -21.96 -11.94
N LEU A 159 -0.66 -21.01 -11.48
CA LEU A 159 -1.10 -19.88 -10.67
C LEU A 159 -2.04 -18.92 -11.43
N CYS A 160 -1.96 -18.87 -12.76
CA CYS A 160 -2.86 -18.08 -13.60
C CYS A 160 -4.25 -18.70 -13.79
N ARG A 161 -4.48 -19.93 -13.35
CA ARG A 161 -5.81 -20.56 -13.41
C ARG A 161 -6.79 -19.78 -12.54
N PRO A 162 -8.03 -19.53 -13.02
CA PRO A 162 -9.02 -18.76 -12.28
C PRO A 162 -9.35 -19.32 -10.90
N ASP A 163 -9.47 -20.65 -10.78
CA ASP A 163 -9.72 -21.33 -9.50
C ASP A 163 -8.59 -21.17 -8.50
N ILE A 164 -7.34 -21.19 -8.97
CA ILE A 164 -6.15 -21.00 -8.14
C ILE A 164 -5.95 -19.52 -7.77
N ALA A 165 -6.20 -18.60 -8.70
CA ALA A 165 -6.17 -17.17 -8.42
C ALA A 165 -7.21 -16.77 -7.35
N LYS A 166 -8.44 -17.32 -7.45
CA LYS A 166 -9.47 -17.19 -6.40
C LYS A 166 -8.95 -17.68 -5.05
N MET A 167 -8.40 -18.89 -4.98
CA MET A 167 -7.87 -19.45 -3.73
C MET A 167 -6.78 -18.56 -3.13
N ASN A 168 -5.88 -18.01 -3.95
CA ASN A 168 -4.86 -17.09 -3.49
C ASN A 168 -5.46 -15.82 -2.90
N PHE A 169 -6.44 -15.21 -3.57
CA PHE A 169 -7.15 -14.04 -3.05
C PHE A 169 -7.84 -14.32 -1.71
N GLU A 170 -8.58 -15.42 -1.62
CA GLU A 170 -9.31 -15.78 -0.40
C GLU A 170 -8.39 -16.05 0.79
N TYR A 171 -7.14 -16.48 0.54
CA TYR A 171 -6.15 -16.74 1.58
C TYR A 171 -5.30 -15.51 1.93
N ILE A 172 -4.86 -14.76 0.91
CA ILE A 172 -3.88 -13.66 1.08
C ILE A 172 -4.58 -12.30 1.23
N THR A 173 -5.82 -12.17 0.74
CA THR A 173 -6.64 -10.94 0.70
C THR A 173 -6.13 -9.80 -0.18
N TYR A 174 -5.00 -9.98 -0.88
CA TYR A 174 -4.51 -9.02 -1.88
C TYR A 174 -5.17 -9.22 -3.24
N SER A 175 -5.40 -8.12 -3.94
CA SER A 175 -6.09 -8.10 -5.24
C SER A 175 -5.38 -8.95 -6.28
N ILE A 176 -6.16 -9.68 -7.07
CA ILE A 176 -5.66 -10.50 -8.18
C ILE A 176 -5.92 -9.80 -9.52
N PRO A 177 -4.98 -9.79 -10.46
CA PRO A 177 -5.19 -9.25 -11.81
C PRO A 177 -5.95 -10.23 -12.73
N ASN A 178 -6.61 -11.23 -12.17
CA ASN A 178 -7.33 -12.30 -12.86
C ASN A 178 -8.85 -12.07 -12.73
N SER A 179 -9.46 -11.41 -13.72
CA SER A 179 -10.89 -11.10 -13.71
C SER A 179 -11.79 -12.35 -13.71
N ALA A 180 -11.34 -13.45 -14.35
CA ALA A 180 -12.06 -14.72 -14.32
C ALA A 180 -11.99 -15.35 -12.92
N GLY A 181 -10.86 -15.21 -12.21
CA GLY A 181 -10.72 -15.63 -10.81
C GLY A 181 -11.60 -14.80 -9.89
N GLN A 182 -11.62 -13.47 -10.05
CA GLN A 182 -12.50 -12.57 -9.29
C GLN A 182 -13.97 -12.98 -9.46
N ALA A 183 -14.41 -13.29 -10.68
CA ALA A 183 -15.78 -13.70 -10.95
C ALA A 183 -16.20 -15.03 -10.25
N LEU A 184 -15.22 -15.86 -9.85
CA LEU A 184 -15.47 -17.11 -9.11
C LEU A 184 -15.57 -16.91 -7.59
N ILE A 185 -15.28 -15.74 -7.05
CA ILE A 185 -15.38 -15.46 -5.61
C ILE A 185 -16.86 -15.53 -5.23
N GLU A 186 -17.20 -16.44 -4.30
CA GLU A 186 -18.59 -16.69 -3.92
C GLU A 186 -19.11 -15.67 -2.91
N ASP A 187 -18.25 -15.19 -2.03
CA ASP A 187 -18.58 -14.16 -1.06
C ASP A 187 -18.75 -12.81 -1.79
N ASP A 188 -19.99 -12.30 -1.81
CA ASP A 188 -20.34 -11.03 -2.46
C ASP A 188 -19.60 -9.83 -1.86
N TYR A 189 -19.35 -9.84 -0.55
CA TYR A 189 -18.60 -8.77 0.12
C TYR A 189 -17.14 -8.74 -0.36
N MET A 190 -16.50 -9.89 -0.42
CA MET A 190 -15.11 -10.01 -0.89
C MET A 190 -14.99 -9.69 -2.38
N ARG A 191 -15.91 -10.23 -3.21
CA ARG A 191 -15.90 -10.03 -4.67
C ARG A 191 -16.08 -8.59 -5.08
N ASN A 192 -16.90 -7.83 -4.33
CA ASN A 192 -17.24 -6.43 -4.61
C ASN A 192 -16.51 -5.45 -3.67
N SER A 193 -15.51 -5.91 -2.92
CA SER A 193 -14.76 -5.06 -2.02
C SER A 193 -14.03 -3.96 -2.78
N THR A 194 -14.33 -2.70 -2.45
CA THR A 194 -13.63 -1.52 -3.00
C THR A 194 -12.22 -1.36 -2.43
N ILE A 195 -11.87 -2.09 -1.38
CA ILE A 195 -10.52 -2.18 -0.84
C ILE A 195 -9.63 -3.02 -1.77
N ALA A 196 -10.15 -4.21 -2.17
CA ALA A 196 -9.43 -5.11 -3.08
C ALA A 196 -9.56 -4.67 -4.53
N PHE A 197 -10.74 -4.27 -4.96
CA PHE A 197 -11.07 -3.94 -6.35
C PHE A 197 -11.64 -2.52 -6.44
N PRO A 198 -10.81 -1.48 -6.19
CA PRO A 198 -11.24 -0.09 -6.25
C PRO A 198 -11.64 0.32 -7.67
N ASP A 199 -12.54 1.31 -7.77
CA ASP A 199 -12.87 1.91 -9.05
C ASP A 199 -11.66 2.60 -9.67
N ILE A 200 -11.58 2.60 -11.01
CA ILE A 200 -10.47 3.21 -11.76
C ILE A 200 -10.25 4.69 -11.42
N ASP A 201 -11.32 5.41 -11.09
CA ASP A 201 -11.26 6.82 -10.69
C ASP A 201 -10.52 7.03 -9.37
N GLN A 202 -10.54 6.07 -8.47
CA GLN A 202 -9.79 6.12 -7.21
C GLN A 202 -8.29 5.93 -7.45
N LEU A 203 -7.91 5.27 -8.53
CA LEU A 203 -6.52 4.98 -8.88
C LEU A 203 -5.84 6.04 -9.76
N LYS A 204 -6.58 7.01 -10.30
CA LYS A 204 -6.09 7.97 -11.30
C LYS A 204 -4.89 8.81 -10.87
N ASN A 205 -4.76 9.07 -9.57
CA ASN A 205 -3.66 9.84 -8.98
C ASN A 205 -2.59 8.93 -8.33
N CYS A 206 -2.78 7.61 -8.38
CA CYS A 206 -1.81 6.64 -7.88
C CYS A 206 -0.65 6.49 -8.86
N GLU A 207 0.51 6.17 -8.33
CA GLU A 207 1.74 5.92 -9.09
C GLU A 207 2.39 4.63 -8.59
N THR A 208 3.14 3.95 -9.45
CA THR A 208 4.02 2.85 -9.03
C THR A 208 5.38 3.40 -8.64
N PHE A 209 6.05 2.75 -7.68
CA PHE A 209 7.44 3.09 -7.38
C PHE A 209 8.35 2.68 -8.54
N ASN A 210 9.15 3.63 -9.00
CA ASN A 210 10.23 3.41 -9.94
C ASN A 210 11.56 3.22 -9.19
N PHE A 211 12.50 2.52 -9.81
CA PHE A 211 13.89 2.57 -9.37
C PHE A 211 14.46 3.95 -9.67
N LEU A 212 14.93 4.66 -8.65
CA LEU A 212 15.39 6.05 -8.75
C LEU A 212 16.90 6.18 -8.98
N GLY A 213 17.60 5.05 -9.03
CA GLY A 213 19.07 5.01 -9.04
C GLY A 213 19.68 5.06 -7.65
N ASP A 214 20.86 4.47 -7.51
CA ASP A 214 21.52 4.26 -6.21
C ASP A 214 21.76 5.57 -5.44
N GLU A 215 22.07 6.67 -6.12
CA GLU A 215 22.31 7.98 -5.50
C GLU A 215 21.04 8.53 -4.85
N ASN A 216 19.90 8.46 -5.53
CA ASN A 216 18.64 8.93 -4.99
C ASN A 216 18.11 8.01 -3.88
N GLU A 217 18.26 6.69 -4.03
CA GLU A 217 17.92 5.74 -2.96
C GLU A 217 18.77 6.00 -1.69
N ALA A 218 20.05 6.32 -1.85
CA ALA A 218 20.92 6.71 -0.73
C ALA A 218 20.45 8.03 -0.07
N LEU A 219 20.05 9.02 -0.88
CA LEU A 219 19.51 10.31 -0.40
C LEU A 219 18.21 10.10 0.41
N TYR A 220 17.25 9.34 -0.11
CA TYR A 220 16.03 9.02 0.64
C TYR A 220 16.34 8.36 1.99
N ASN A 221 17.27 7.41 2.01
CA ASN A 221 17.69 6.75 3.24
C ASN A 221 18.38 7.70 4.24
N GLU A 222 19.15 8.69 3.75
CA GLU A 222 19.77 9.73 4.59
C GLU A 222 18.70 10.62 5.21
N LEU A 223 17.79 11.15 4.40
CA LEU A 223 16.70 12.01 4.86
C LEU A 223 15.77 11.28 5.85
N TRP A 224 15.51 10.00 5.62
CA TRP A 224 14.73 9.17 6.56
C TRP A 224 15.42 9.02 7.92
N ARG A 225 16.73 8.80 7.93
CA ARG A 225 17.49 8.79 9.21
C ARG A 225 17.37 10.12 9.96
N GLU A 226 17.36 11.25 9.24
CA GLU A 226 17.11 12.55 9.85
C GLU A 226 15.71 12.63 10.48
N VAL A 227 14.66 12.18 9.78
CA VAL A 227 13.29 12.11 10.33
C VAL A 227 13.27 11.27 11.62
N LYS A 228 13.88 10.08 11.59
CA LYS A 228 13.87 9.16 12.73
C LYS A 228 14.70 9.67 13.92
N SER A 229 15.67 10.56 13.71
CA SER A 229 16.56 11.08 14.75
C SER A 229 16.03 12.31 15.50
N LYS A 230 15.06 13.03 14.93
CA LYS A 230 14.43 14.22 15.55
C LYS A 230 13.27 13.82 16.46
#